data_c26f71a5f2015d80ba6a0d5e0988cde1
#
_entry.id   c26f71a5f2015d80ba6a0d5e0988cde1
#
_cell.length_a   1.000
_cell.length_b   1.000
_cell.length_c   1.000
_cell.angle_alpha   90.00
_cell.angle_beta   90.00
_cell.angle_gamma   90.00
#
_symmetry.space_group_name_H-M   'P 1'
#
loop_
_entity.id
_entity.type
_entity.pdbx_description
1 polymer ?
#
loop_
_entity_poly.entity_id
_entity_poly.type
_entity_poly.pdbx_seq_one_letter_code
_entity_poly.pdbx_strand_id
1 'polypeptide(L)'
;LHDALPISQWSLPSVEIEDAPRFEWRGFMLDEGRHFFGKDEIKRVIDMMAIYKMNRFHWHLTEDQGWRIEIKKYPKLTETGAWRNSKVLAYGDVKPDGERYGGFYTQKDIKEIVAYAKKKFIEIIPEIDIPGHSQAAVAAYPEFLACDPENKHEVWLQQGISTDVINVANPKAMQFAKEVIDELTELFPFNYIHLGGDECPTNKWQKNDECKKLLSEIGSSNFRDLQIYFYKQLKDYIATKPADQQRQLIFWNEVLHGNTSILGNDITIMAWIGANAAAKQAAKQGMNTILSPQIPYYINRKQSKLPTEPMSQGHGTETVEAVYNYQPLKDVDAALQPYYKGVQANFWTEWVTEPSVLEYLML
;
A
#
# COMPACT_ATOMS: atom_id res chain seq x y z
N LEU A 1 -28.24 18.47 -26.75
CA LEU A 1 -28.19 16.99 -26.78
C LEU A 1 -29.45 16.33 -27.35
N HIS A 2 -30.35 17.11 -28.00
CA HIS A 2 -31.63 16.57 -28.48
C HIS A 2 -31.71 16.20 -29.98
N ASP A 3 -30.62 16.40 -30.71
CA ASP A 3 -30.67 16.24 -32.19
C ASP A 3 -29.73 15.17 -32.74
N ALA A 4 -29.35 14.18 -31.91
CA ALA A 4 -28.70 12.99 -32.44
C ALA A 4 -29.78 12.15 -33.20
N LEU A 5 -29.79 12.26 -34.49
CA LEU A 5 -30.57 11.34 -35.35
C LEU A 5 -30.14 9.89 -35.02
N PRO A 6 -31.10 8.95 -34.99
CA PRO A 6 -30.74 7.55 -34.78
C PRO A 6 -29.79 7.10 -35.88
N ILE A 7 -28.62 6.59 -35.48
CA ILE A 7 -27.66 6.05 -36.44
C ILE A 7 -28.29 4.80 -37.04
N SER A 8 -28.67 4.90 -38.31
CA SER A 8 -29.33 3.82 -39.06
C SER A 8 -28.34 2.79 -39.61
N GLN A 9 -27.04 3.12 -39.64
CA GLN A 9 -25.99 2.24 -40.14
C GLN A 9 -24.66 2.54 -39.44
N TRP A 10 -24.03 1.50 -38.93
CA TRP A 10 -22.68 1.55 -38.40
C TRP A 10 -21.70 1.06 -39.45
N SER A 11 -20.63 1.80 -39.70
CA SER A 11 -19.53 1.34 -40.53
C SER A 11 -18.24 1.38 -39.70
N LEU A 12 -17.53 0.28 -39.73
CA LEU A 12 -16.20 0.17 -39.12
C LEU A 12 -15.20 -0.03 -40.27
N PRO A 13 -14.14 0.78 -40.35
CA PRO A 13 -13.08 0.51 -41.30
C PRO A 13 -12.40 -0.83 -40.96
N SER A 14 -12.00 -1.56 -42.00
CA SER A 14 -11.11 -2.71 -41.80
C SER A 14 -9.75 -2.16 -41.42
N VAL A 15 -9.28 -2.53 -40.26
CA VAL A 15 -7.99 -2.11 -39.74
C VAL A 15 -7.21 -3.31 -39.22
N GLU A 16 -5.92 -3.26 -39.33
CA GLU A 16 -4.98 -4.14 -38.66
C GLU A 16 -4.34 -3.33 -37.53
N ILE A 17 -4.46 -3.82 -36.31
CA ILE A 17 -3.91 -3.16 -35.11
C ILE A 17 -2.92 -4.12 -34.47
N GLU A 18 -1.67 -3.70 -34.44
CA GLU A 18 -0.61 -4.37 -33.68
C GLU A 18 -0.27 -3.50 -32.48
N ASP A 19 -0.69 -3.91 -31.28
CA ASP A 19 -0.51 -3.16 -30.02
C ASP A 19 -0.16 -4.09 -28.89
N ALA A 20 0.76 -3.65 -28.03
CA ALA A 20 1.14 -4.35 -26.80
C ALA A 20 1.47 -3.35 -25.69
N PRO A 21 1.12 -3.64 -24.44
CA PRO A 21 1.49 -2.77 -23.33
C PRO A 21 3.02 -2.76 -23.15
N ARG A 22 3.59 -1.57 -22.95
CA ARG A 22 5.03 -1.41 -22.68
C ARG A 22 5.48 -2.10 -21.40
N PHE A 23 4.58 -2.14 -20.38
CA PHE A 23 4.86 -2.73 -19.08
C PHE A 23 3.80 -3.77 -18.70
N GLU A 24 4.24 -4.85 -18.08
CA GLU A 24 3.34 -5.86 -17.52
C GLU A 24 2.61 -5.36 -16.27
N TRP A 25 3.22 -4.44 -15.49
CA TRP A 25 2.62 -3.80 -14.33
C TRP A 25 2.19 -2.37 -14.65
N ARG A 26 0.91 -2.10 -14.58
CA ARG A 26 0.29 -0.79 -14.74
C ARG A 26 -0.64 -0.59 -13.56
N GLY A 27 -0.05 -0.06 -12.47
CA GLY A 27 -0.66 -0.08 -11.15
C GLY A 27 -1.34 1.23 -10.78
N PHE A 28 -2.32 1.09 -9.92
CA PHE A 28 -2.92 2.18 -9.15
C PHE A 28 -3.08 1.74 -7.70
N MET A 29 -2.63 2.55 -6.74
CA MET A 29 -2.81 2.31 -5.32
C MET A 29 -3.84 3.28 -4.75
N LEU A 30 -4.72 2.77 -3.90
CA LEU A 30 -5.64 3.56 -3.08
C LEU A 30 -5.43 3.27 -1.60
N ASP A 31 -5.21 4.35 -0.84
CA ASP A 31 -5.17 4.34 0.62
C ASP A 31 -6.58 4.38 1.19
N GLU A 32 -6.96 3.33 1.89
CA GLU A 32 -8.20 3.21 2.66
C GLU A 32 -7.97 3.33 4.17
N GLY A 33 -6.71 3.28 4.59
CA GLY A 33 -6.33 3.40 5.98
C GLY A 33 -6.67 4.77 6.56
N ARG A 34 -6.33 5.86 5.86
CA ARG A 34 -6.63 7.23 6.30
C ARG A 34 -8.10 7.56 6.12
N HIS A 35 -8.68 7.30 4.94
CA HIS A 35 -10.12 7.49 4.71
C HIS A 35 -10.73 6.27 4.01
N PHE A 36 -11.86 5.82 4.56
CA PHE A 36 -12.59 4.64 4.10
C PHE A 36 -13.70 5.05 3.12
N PHE A 37 -13.67 4.54 1.90
CA PHE A 37 -14.63 4.89 0.84
C PHE A 37 -15.73 3.86 0.66
N GLY A 38 -15.46 2.60 0.97
CA GLY A 38 -16.44 1.53 0.86
C GLY A 38 -16.52 0.87 -0.50
N LYS A 39 -17.28 -0.21 -0.54
CA LYS A 39 -17.30 -1.18 -1.64
C LYS A 39 -17.71 -0.58 -2.99
N ASP A 40 -18.69 0.30 -3.01
CA ASP A 40 -19.21 0.84 -4.26
C ASP A 40 -18.20 1.76 -4.91
N GLU A 41 -17.46 2.53 -4.12
CA GLU A 41 -16.40 3.39 -4.63
C GLU A 41 -15.20 2.59 -5.15
N ILE A 42 -14.82 1.52 -4.46
CA ILE A 42 -13.77 0.61 -4.94
C ILE A 42 -14.13 0.03 -6.31
N LYS A 43 -15.41 -0.33 -6.54
CA LYS A 43 -15.83 -0.81 -7.86
C LYS A 43 -15.74 0.27 -8.93
N ARG A 44 -16.04 1.54 -8.60
CA ARG A 44 -15.86 2.67 -9.53
C ARG A 44 -14.38 2.85 -9.88
N VAL A 45 -13.50 2.80 -8.89
CA VAL A 45 -12.04 2.85 -9.11
C VAL A 45 -11.60 1.73 -10.04
N ILE A 46 -12.07 0.50 -9.83
CA ILE A 46 -11.78 -0.65 -10.70
C ILE A 46 -12.30 -0.41 -12.13
N ASP A 47 -13.48 0.19 -12.28
CA ASP A 47 -14.02 0.51 -13.61
C ASP A 47 -13.18 1.57 -14.33
N MET A 48 -12.74 2.62 -13.63
CA MET A 48 -11.84 3.62 -14.19
C MET A 48 -10.49 3.01 -14.58
N MET A 49 -9.91 2.19 -13.72
CA MET A 49 -8.68 1.46 -14.04
C MET A 49 -8.83 0.61 -15.31
N ALA A 50 -9.96 -0.07 -15.49
CA ALA A 50 -10.22 -0.89 -16.67
C ALA A 50 -10.29 -0.05 -17.95
N ILE A 51 -10.93 1.14 -17.92
CA ILE A 51 -11.01 2.08 -19.04
C ILE A 51 -9.61 2.49 -19.50
N TYR A 52 -8.71 2.75 -18.56
CA TYR A 52 -7.32 3.17 -18.83
C TYR A 52 -6.33 2.00 -18.99
N LYS A 53 -6.82 0.76 -19.12
CA LYS A 53 -6.00 -0.45 -19.31
C LYS A 53 -4.98 -0.68 -18.16
N MET A 54 -5.27 -0.19 -16.97
CA MET A 54 -4.54 -0.55 -15.76
C MET A 54 -4.92 -1.97 -15.34
N ASN A 55 -3.99 -2.71 -14.74
CA ASN A 55 -4.21 -4.11 -14.46
C ASN A 55 -3.78 -4.57 -13.04
N ARG A 56 -3.27 -3.66 -12.22
CA ARG A 56 -2.83 -3.95 -10.85
C ARG A 56 -3.44 -2.93 -9.91
N PHE A 57 -4.39 -3.37 -9.07
CA PHE A 57 -4.95 -2.55 -8.00
C PHE A 57 -4.23 -2.87 -6.70
N HIS A 58 -3.38 -1.97 -6.26
CA HIS A 58 -2.71 -2.02 -4.97
C HIS A 58 -3.63 -1.42 -3.92
N TRP A 59 -4.16 -2.26 -3.04
CA TRP A 59 -5.14 -1.86 -2.05
C TRP A 59 -4.49 -1.73 -0.68
N HIS A 60 -4.22 -0.49 -0.28
CA HIS A 60 -3.60 -0.16 1.00
C HIS A 60 -4.67 -0.17 2.10
N LEU A 61 -4.75 -1.29 2.83
CA LEU A 61 -5.86 -1.63 3.71
C LEU A 61 -5.62 -1.30 5.18
N THR A 62 -4.38 -0.99 5.57
CA THR A 62 -4.05 -0.77 6.98
C THR A 62 -3.06 0.36 7.15
N GLU A 63 -3.30 1.15 8.20
CA GLU A 63 -2.52 2.31 8.56
C GLU A 63 -2.61 2.62 10.07
N ASP A 64 -1.85 3.62 10.53
CA ASP A 64 -1.94 4.13 11.90
C ASP A 64 -3.36 4.62 12.25
N GLN A 65 -4.09 5.14 11.24
CA GLN A 65 -5.40 5.75 11.39
C GLN A 65 -6.56 4.78 11.14
N GLY A 66 -6.28 3.55 10.74
CA GLY A 66 -7.35 2.58 10.57
C GLY A 66 -6.94 1.24 9.93
N TRP A 67 -7.57 0.18 10.41
CA TRP A 67 -7.48 -1.17 9.87
C TRP A 67 -8.76 -1.51 9.12
N ARG A 68 -8.69 -1.86 7.83
CA ARG A 68 -9.88 -1.91 6.95
C ARG A 68 -10.30 -3.29 6.46
N ILE A 69 -9.67 -4.35 6.92
CA ILE A 69 -9.98 -5.72 6.49
C ILE A 69 -10.33 -6.62 7.67
N GLU A 70 -11.43 -7.36 7.56
CA GLU A 70 -11.80 -8.37 8.54
C GLU A 70 -10.81 -9.53 8.55
N ILE A 71 -10.19 -9.76 9.72
CA ILE A 71 -9.41 -10.94 10.05
C ILE A 71 -10.16 -11.70 11.14
N LYS A 72 -10.76 -12.82 10.80
CA LYS A 72 -11.66 -13.54 11.71
C LYS A 72 -11.01 -13.98 13.00
N LYS A 73 -9.72 -14.32 12.91
CA LYS A 73 -8.93 -14.72 14.08
C LYS A 73 -8.66 -13.56 15.03
N TYR A 74 -8.71 -12.33 14.53
CA TYR A 74 -8.40 -11.11 15.26
C TYR A 74 -9.53 -10.08 15.18
N PRO A 75 -10.71 -10.33 15.79
CA PRO A 75 -11.89 -9.48 15.62
C PRO A 75 -11.71 -8.04 16.10
N LYS A 76 -10.89 -7.79 17.13
CA LYS A 76 -10.63 -6.42 17.61
C LYS A 76 -9.99 -5.52 16.54
N LEU A 77 -9.37 -6.07 15.50
CA LEU A 77 -8.85 -5.27 14.39
C LEU A 77 -9.96 -4.45 13.71
N THR A 78 -11.17 -5.01 13.62
CA THR A 78 -12.33 -4.32 13.04
C THR A 78 -13.29 -3.75 14.09
N GLU A 79 -13.29 -4.28 15.30
CA GLU A 79 -14.08 -3.74 16.42
C GLU A 79 -13.47 -2.45 16.98
N THR A 80 -12.13 -2.38 17.05
CA THR A 80 -11.36 -1.25 17.60
C THR A 80 -10.55 -0.57 16.50
N GLY A 81 -9.67 -1.30 15.81
CA GLY A 81 -8.70 -0.77 14.86
C GLY A 81 -9.31 -0.09 13.63
N ALA A 82 -10.56 -0.44 13.27
CA ALA A 82 -11.27 0.19 12.15
C ALA A 82 -11.92 1.55 12.50
N TRP A 83 -11.88 1.99 13.76
CA TRP A 83 -12.65 3.14 14.23
C TRP A 83 -11.78 4.14 14.98
N ARG A 84 -12.00 5.42 14.73
CA ARG A 84 -11.37 6.54 15.42
C ARG A 84 -12.37 7.65 15.74
N ASN A 85 -12.02 8.55 16.65
CA ASN A 85 -12.88 9.66 17.06
C ASN A 85 -12.58 10.93 16.28
N SER A 86 -12.37 10.81 14.97
CA SER A 86 -12.32 11.93 14.03
C SER A 86 -12.36 11.46 12.60
N LYS A 87 -13.17 12.09 11.76
CA LYS A 87 -13.05 11.98 10.30
C LYS A 87 -11.83 12.77 9.83
N VAL A 88 -11.66 13.98 10.33
CA VAL A 88 -10.55 14.86 10.00
C VAL A 88 -9.28 14.45 10.77
N LEU A 89 -8.17 14.31 10.07
CA LEU A 89 -6.88 14.05 10.69
C LEU A 89 -6.17 15.34 11.07
N ALA A 90 -5.64 15.41 12.29
CA ALA A 90 -4.92 16.57 12.77
C ALA A 90 -3.63 16.83 11.99
N TYR A 91 -3.40 18.07 11.58
CA TYR A 91 -2.17 18.52 10.93
C TYR A 91 -2.02 20.04 11.12
N GLY A 92 -0.91 20.47 11.69
CA GLY A 92 -0.71 21.89 12.02
C GLY A 92 -1.83 22.43 12.92
N ASP A 93 -2.57 23.43 12.45
CA ASP A 93 -3.70 24.03 13.17
C ASP A 93 -5.02 23.25 13.00
N VAL A 94 -5.08 22.27 12.10
CA VAL A 94 -6.26 21.42 11.91
C VAL A 94 -6.40 20.48 13.10
N LYS A 95 -7.57 20.46 13.73
CA LYS A 95 -7.87 19.65 14.91
C LYS A 95 -8.85 18.52 14.57
N PRO A 96 -8.82 17.41 15.34
CA PRO A 96 -9.84 16.38 15.25
C PRO A 96 -11.23 16.96 15.51
N ASP A 97 -12.23 16.47 14.76
CA ASP A 97 -13.62 16.93 14.85
C ASP A 97 -14.43 16.23 15.96
N GLY A 98 -13.92 15.12 16.50
CA GLY A 98 -14.59 14.34 17.55
C GLY A 98 -15.68 13.41 17.03
N GLU A 99 -15.93 13.34 15.72
CA GLU A 99 -16.91 12.45 15.12
C GLU A 99 -16.37 11.02 15.04
N ARG A 100 -17.20 10.04 15.45
CA ARG A 100 -16.80 8.63 15.28
C ARG A 100 -16.75 8.30 13.78
N TYR A 101 -15.58 7.95 13.30
CA TYR A 101 -15.32 7.66 11.90
C TYR A 101 -14.60 6.32 11.71
N GLY A 102 -14.91 5.63 10.63
CA GLY A 102 -14.25 4.40 10.23
C GLY A 102 -15.14 3.51 9.39
N GLY A 103 -14.69 2.29 9.22
CA GLY A 103 -15.33 1.25 8.42
C GLY A 103 -14.33 0.17 8.08
N PHE A 104 -14.81 -0.94 7.58
CA PHE A 104 -13.98 -2.06 7.14
C PHE A 104 -14.73 -2.92 6.12
N TYR A 105 -13.98 -3.73 5.41
CA TYR A 105 -14.49 -4.73 4.49
C TYR A 105 -14.59 -6.07 5.18
N THR A 106 -15.79 -6.69 5.14
CA THR A 106 -15.94 -8.10 5.53
C THR A 106 -15.22 -8.98 4.51
N GLN A 107 -14.87 -10.20 4.89
CA GLN A 107 -14.31 -11.17 3.94
C GLN A 107 -15.26 -11.45 2.77
N LYS A 108 -16.56 -11.31 2.99
CA LYS A 108 -17.57 -11.41 1.91
C LYS A 108 -17.43 -10.24 0.92
N ASP A 109 -17.23 -9.02 1.42
CA ASP A 109 -17.02 -7.85 0.56
C ASP A 109 -15.72 -7.97 -0.24
N ILE A 110 -14.65 -8.43 0.41
CA ILE A 110 -13.36 -8.69 -0.27
C ILE A 110 -13.54 -9.69 -1.42
N LYS A 111 -14.19 -10.84 -1.17
CA LYS A 111 -14.42 -11.86 -2.20
C LYS A 111 -15.26 -11.32 -3.37
N GLU A 112 -16.26 -10.48 -3.08
CA GLU A 112 -17.09 -9.83 -4.10
C GLU A 112 -16.25 -8.87 -4.95
N ILE A 113 -15.43 -8.03 -4.33
CA ILE A 113 -14.55 -7.06 -5.01
C ILE A 113 -13.50 -7.78 -5.85
N VAL A 114 -12.84 -8.81 -5.31
CA VAL A 114 -11.86 -9.63 -6.05
C VAL A 114 -12.49 -10.28 -7.27
N ALA A 115 -13.70 -10.84 -7.13
CA ALA A 115 -14.43 -11.43 -8.26
C ALA A 115 -14.84 -10.37 -9.30
N TYR A 116 -15.16 -9.15 -8.85
CA TYR A 116 -15.49 -8.02 -9.74
C TYR A 116 -14.26 -7.57 -10.53
N ALA A 117 -13.12 -7.35 -9.85
CA ALA A 117 -11.86 -6.95 -10.47
C ALA A 117 -11.37 -7.98 -11.51
N LYS A 118 -11.47 -9.27 -11.18
CA LYS A 118 -11.10 -10.36 -12.09
C LYS A 118 -11.87 -10.30 -13.41
N LYS A 119 -13.16 -9.94 -13.41
CA LYS A 119 -13.97 -9.76 -14.64
C LYS A 119 -13.50 -8.60 -15.50
N LYS A 120 -12.74 -7.67 -14.91
CA LYS A 120 -12.15 -6.50 -15.57
C LYS A 120 -10.67 -6.70 -15.90
N PHE A 121 -10.14 -7.91 -15.72
CA PHE A 121 -8.72 -8.25 -15.89
C PHE A 121 -7.78 -7.44 -14.98
N ILE A 122 -8.26 -7.10 -13.79
CA ILE A 122 -7.49 -6.40 -12.76
C ILE A 122 -7.23 -7.37 -11.61
N GLU A 123 -5.96 -7.51 -11.25
CA GLU A 123 -5.51 -8.26 -10.09
C GLU A 123 -5.34 -7.33 -8.90
N ILE A 124 -5.79 -7.76 -7.73
CA ILE A 124 -5.70 -6.98 -6.50
C ILE A 124 -4.50 -7.44 -5.70
N ILE A 125 -3.66 -6.49 -5.32
CA ILE A 125 -2.54 -6.69 -4.41
C ILE A 125 -2.92 -6.06 -3.07
N PRO A 126 -3.23 -6.87 -2.03
CA PRO A 126 -3.49 -6.32 -0.71
C PRO A 126 -2.18 -5.83 -0.08
N GLU A 127 -2.23 -4.69 0.59
CA GLU A 127 -1.19 -4.25 1.49
C GLU A 127 -1.67 -4.29 2.93
N ILE A 128 -0.86 -4.93 3.76
CA ILE A 128 -0.89 -4.82 5.22
C ILE A 128 0.45 -4.24 5.61
N ASP A 129 0.47 -2.98 5.97
CA ASP A 129 1.72 -2.31 6.34
C ASP A 129 2.11 -2.68 7.76
N ILE A 130 3.23 -3.37 7.85
CA ILE A 130 3.84 -3.87 9.08
C ILE A 130 5.36 -3.85 8.94
N PRO A 131 6.14 -3.67 10.02
CA PRO A 131 5.74 -3.39 11.40
C PRO A 131 5.55 -1.90 11.72
N GLY A 132 5.86 -0.98 10.78
CA GLY A 132 5.50 0.43 10.82
C GLY A 132 4.04 0.64 10.42
N HIS A 133 3.54 1.89 10.48
CA HIS A 133 2.17 2.24 10.09
C HIS A 133 1.09 1.31 10.67
N SER A 134 1.31 0.85 11.92
CA SER A 134 0.55 -0.23 12.53
C SER A 134 -0.17 0.17 13.81
N GLN A 135 -0.27 1.46 14.13
CA GLN A 135 -0.87 1.90 15.40
C GLN A 135 -2.30 1.43 15.58
N ALA A 136 -3.11 1.34 14.51
CA ALA A 136 -4.46 0.80 14.61
C ALA A 136 -4.49 -0.67 15.05
N ALA A 137 -3.54 -1.48 14.59
CA ALA A 137 -3.38 -2.87 15.04
C ALA A 137 -2.87 -2.94 16.48
N VAL A 138 -1.87 -2.09 16.82
CA VAL A 138 -1.35 -1.98 18.18
C VAL A 138 -2.44 -1.56 19.16
N ALA A 139 -3.31 -0.61 18.80
CA ALA A 139 -4.45 -0.22 19.62
C ALA A 139 -5.47 -1.36 19.85
N ALA A 140 -5.60 -2.26 18.87
CA ALA A 140 -6.50 -3.40 18.97
C ALA A 140 -5.97 -4.52 19.88
N TYR A 141 -4.65 -4.75 19.87
CA TYR A 141 -3.98 -5.83 20.60
C TYR A 141 -2.67 -5.37 21.25
N PRO A 142 -2.71 -4.36 22.15
CA PRO A 142 -1.50 -3.79 22.72
C PRO A 142 -0.72 -4.83 23.54
N GLU A 143 -1.38 -5.82 24.13
CA GLU A 143 -0.81 -6.82 25.02
C GLU A 143 0.30 -7.67 24.38
N PHE A 144 0.38 -7.73 23.04
CA PHE A 144 1.45 -8.45 22.35
C PHE A 144 2.00 -7.73 21.11
N LEU A 145 1.33 -6.69 20.62
CA LEU A 145 1.84 -5.89 19.50
C LEU A 145 2.62 -4.66 19.95
N ALA A 146 2.28 -4.06 21.11
CA ALA A 146 3.00 -2.89 21.61
C ALA A 146 4.40 -3.23 22.13
N CYS A 147 5.33 -2.29 21.98
CA CYS A 147 6.64 -2.35 22.65
C CYS A 147 6.56 -1.95 24.14
N ASP A 148 5.49 -1.29 24.55
CA ASP A 148 5.18 -0.73 25.86
C ASP A 148 3.69 -0.95 26.21
N PRO A 149 3.27 -2.23 26.40
CA PRO A 149 1.86 -2.60 26.54
C PRO A 149 1.16 -2.03 27.78
N GLU A 150 1.93 -1.49 28.75
CA GLU A 150 1.43 -0.80 29.93
C GLU A 150 0.87 0.61 29.62
N ASN A 151 1.21 1.17 28.46
CA ASN A 151 0.72 2.45 28.05
C ASN A 151 -0.64 2.33 27.35
N LYS A 152 -1.35 3.46 27.26
CA LYS A 152 -2.58 3.53 26.48
C LYS A 152 -2.26 3.65 25.00
N HIS A 153 -2.84 2.79 24.20
CA HIS A 153 -2.76 2.81 22.74
C HIS A 153 -4.14 3.06 22.16
N GLU A 154 -4.25 4.01 21.25
CA GLU A 154 -5.47 4.38 20.54
C GLU A 154 -5.19 4.48 19.05
N VAL A 155 -6.23 4.31 18.23
CA VAL A 155 -6.13 4.55 16.78
C VAL A 155 -5.75 6.00 16.54
N TRP A 156 -4.78 6.24 15.69
CA TRP A 156 -4.16 7.56 15.57
C TRP A 156 -5.07 8.58 14.88
N LEU A 157 -4.99 9.84 15.34
CA LEU A 157 -5.83 10.94 14.87
C LEU A 157 -5.04 12.02 14.10
N GLN A 158 -3.77 11.76 13.80
CA GLN A 158 -2.91 12.74 13.16
C GLN A 158 -2.46 12.23 11.77
N GLN A 159 -2.03 13.15 10.94
CA GLN A 159 -1.27 12.83 9.74
C GLN A 159 0.20 12.61 10.11
N GLY A 160 0.94 11.94 9.24
CA GLY A 160 2.35 11.64 9.43
C GLY A 160 2.61 10.21 9.90
N ILE A 161 3.66 10.00 10.66
CA ILE A 161 4.21 8.69 11.04
C ILE A 161 4.08 8.48 12.54
N SER A 162 3.36 7.46 12.96
CA SER A 162 3.31 7.06 14.36
C SER A 162 4.60 6.36 14.79
N THR A 163 4.95 6.52 16.07
CA THR A 163 6.03 5.76 16.69
C THR A 163 5.57 4.42 17.28
N ASP A 164 4.27 4.14 17.28
CA ASP A 164 3.71 2.87 17.76
C ASP A 164 3.81 1.79 16.69
N VAL A 165 4.99 1.19 16.62
CA VAL A 165 5.30 0.07 15.74
C VAL A 165 5.12 -1.26 16.43
N ILE A 166 4.91 -2.33 15.67
CA ILE A 166 4.80 -3.69 16.21
C ILE A 166 6.11 -4.10 16.92
N ASN A 167 5.98 -4.72 18.09
CA ASN A 167 7.10 -5.36 18.79
C ASN A 167 7.52 -6.64 18.05
N VAL A 168 8.46 -6.50 17.13
CA VAL A 168 8.96 -7.60 16.28
C VAL A 168 9.72 -8.68 17.05
N ALA A 169 10.09 -8.43 18.30
CA ALA A 169 10.74 -9.41 19.18
C ALA A 169 9.72 -10.29 19.91
N ASN A 170 8.44 -9.91 19.95
CA ASN A 170 7.41 -10.70 20.61
C ASN A 170 6.97 -11.87 19.72
N PRO A 171 7.10 -13.14 20.16
CA PRO A 171 6.68 -14.30 19.35
C PRO A 171 5.20 -14.30 18.99
N LYS A 172 4.32 -13.70 19.81
CA LYS A 172 2.90 -13.58 19.51
C LYS A 172 2.63 -12.56 18.39
N ALA A 173 3.45 -11.50 18.29
CA ALA A 173 3.36 -10.57 17.17
C ALA A 173 3.77 -11.24 15.85
N MET A 174 4.79 -12.09 15.86
CA MET A 174 5.14 -12.91 14.70
C MET A 174 4.02 -13.89 14.33
N GLN A 175 3.41 -14.53 15.32
CA GLN A 175 2.29 -15.44 15.09
C GLN A 175 1.08 -14.68 14.52
N PHE A 176 0.76 -13.49 15.03
CA PHE A 176 -0.26 -12.60 14.50
C PHE A 176 -0.02 -12.30 13.03
N ALA A 177 1.18 -11.86 12.65
CA ALA A 177 1.49 -11.53 11.26
C ALA A 177 1.34 -12.75 10.32
N LYS A 178 1.78 -13.94 10.76
CA LYS A 178 1.58 -15.18 10.00
C LYS A 178 0.11 -15.51 9.78
N GLU A 179 -0.71 -15.37 10.81
CA GLU A 179 -2.14 -15.69 10.76
C GLU A 179 -2.95 -14.66 9.95
N VAL A 180 -2.53 -13.40 9.94
CA VAL A 180 -3.06 -12.40 9.02
C VAL A 180 -2.75 -12.79 7.57
N ILE A 181 -1.51 -13.18 7.27
CA ILE A 181 -1.09 -13.64 5.94
C ILE A 181 -1.88 -14.88 5.51
N ASP A 182 -2.21 -15.79 6.42
CA ASP A 182 -3.03 -16.97 6.12
C ASP A 182 -4.40 -16.55 5.55
N GLU A 183 -5.10 -15.66 6.23
CA GLU A 183 -6.41 -15.19 5.77
C GLU A 183 -6.30 -14.37 4.47
N LEU A 184 -5.23 -13.57 4.31
CA LEU A 184 -5.00 -12.85 3.05
C LEU A 184 -4.78 -13.78 1.87
N THR A 185 -4.02 -14.86 2.03
CA THR A 185 -3.76 -15.81 0.93
C THR A 185 -5.01 -16.55 0.48
N GLU A 186 -6.00 -16.74 1.38
CA GLU A 186 -7.30 -17.30 1.05
C GLU A 186 -8.22 -16.30 0.33
N LEU A 187 -8.10 -15.02 0.62
CA LEU A 187 -8.96 -13.96 0.09
C LEU A 187 -8.47 -13.42 -1.25
N PHE A 188 -7.16 -13.33 -1.43
CA PHE A 188 -6.53 -12.72 -2.60
C PHE A 188 -5.74 -13.77 -3.40
N PRO A 189 -6.27 -14.23 -4.53
CA PRO A 189 -5.67 -15.32 -5.30
C PRO A 189 -4.46 -14.91 -6.15
N PHE A 190 -4.17 -13.60 -6.28
CA PHE A 190 -3.03 -13.13 -7.04
C PHE A 190 -1.69 -13.36 -6.32
N ASN A 191 -0.62 -13.50 -7.09
CA ASN A 191 0.67 -13.98 -6.58
C ASN A 191 1.43 -13.03 -5.66
N TYR A 192 0.92 -11.84 -5.39
CA TYR A 192 1.64 -10.82 -4.62
C TYR A 192 0.88 -10.38 -3.37
N ILE A 193 1.63 -10.14 -2.30
CA ILE A 193 1.21 -9.40 -1.10
C ILE A 193 2.24 -8.29 -0.86
N HIS A 194 1.76 -7.09 -0.56
CA HIS A 194 2.59 -5.98 -0.13
C HIS A 194 2.59 -5.91 1.41
N LEU A 195 3.77 -5.85 2.02
CA LEU A 195 3.92 -5.79 3.48
C LEU A 195 4.40 -4.42 3.98
N GLY A 196 4.30 -3.38 3.14
CA GLY A 196 4.71 -2.03 3.49
C GLY A 196 6.22 -1.90 3.64
N GLY A 197 6.63 -1.40 4.78
CA GLY A 197 8.04 -1.33 5.18
C GLY A 197 8.68 0.03 5.06
N ASP A 198 7.91 1.03 4.68
CA ASP A 198 8.29 2.44 4.67
C ASP A 198 8.25 3.03 6.10
N GLU A 199 8.96 4.12 6.25
CA GLU A 199 8.90 5.05 7.37
C GLU A 199 8.82 4.42 8.77
N CYS A 200 9.35 3.20 8.97
CA CYS A 200 9.27 2.48 10.23
C CYS A 200 10.24 3.05 11.28
N PRO A 201 9.75 3.75 12.33
CA PRO A 201 10.61 4.30 13.36
C PRO A 201 11.15 3.21 14.27
N THR A 202 12.42 3.32 14.65
CA THR A 202 13.07 2.34 15.55
C THR A 202 13.11 2.76 17.01
N ASN A 203 12.55 3.91 17.35
CA ASN A 203 12.65 4.54 18.68
C ASN A 203 12.10 3.66 19.81
N LYS A 204 10.99 2.98 19.58
CA LYS A 204 10.37 2.06 20.55
C LYS A 204 11.23 0.80 20.70
N TRP A 205 11.74 0.23 19.61
CA TRP A 205 12.65 -0.93 19.66
C TRP A 205 13.95 -0.63 20.39
N GLN A 206 14.50 0.57 20.24
CA GLN A 206 15.71 1.01 20.93
C GLN A 206 15.53 1.08 22.47
N LYS A 207 14.30 1.21 22.94
CA LYS A 207 13.96 1.26 24.39
C LYS A 207 13.50 -0.09 24.93
N ASN A 208 13.03 -0.99 24.06
CA ASN A 208 12.51 -2.31 24.44
C ASN A 208 13.64 -3.34 24.59
N ASP A 209 13.71 -4.02 25.74
CA ASP A 209 14.80 -4.94 26.03
C ASP A 209 14.73 -6.25 25.25
N GLU A 210 13.53 -6.72 24.87
CA GLU A 210 13.37 -7.88 23.98
C GLU A 210 13.92 -7.58 22.58
N CYS A 211 13.64 -6.38 22.05
CA CYS A 211 14.17 -5.94 20.76
C CYS A 211 15.69 -5.79 20.78
N LYS A 212 16.29 -5.24 21.87
CA LYS A 212 17.75 -5.17 22.02
C LYS A 212 18.39 -6.57 22.07
N LYS A 213 17.76 -7.48 22.80
CA LYS A 213 18.19 -8.87 22.89
C LYS A 213 18.16 -9.54 21.52
N LEU A 214 17.02 -9.45 20.81
CA LEU A 214 16.90 -9.99 19.46
C LEU A 214 17.93 -9.39 18.51
N LEU A 215 18.16 -8.06 18.56
CA LEU A 215 19.19 -7.40 17.75
C LEU A 215 20.59 -8.01 17.98
N SER A 216 20.94 -8.27 19.21
CA SER A 216 22.20 -8.95 19.57
C SER A 216 22.23 -10.39 19.06
N GLU A 217 21.13 -11.13 19.19
CA GLU A 217 21.02 -12.53 18.75
C GLU A 217 21.19 -12.69 17.22
N ILE A 218 20.68 -11.71 16.43
CA ILE A 218 20.89 -11.69 14.98
C ILE A 218 22.24 -11.11 14.55
N GLY A 219 23.10 -10.73 15.53
CA GLY A 219 24.45 -10.24 15.29
C GLY A 219 24.51 -8.86 14.61
N SER A 220 23.52 -8.00 14.81
CA SER A 220 23.46 -6.66 14.24
C SER A 220 23.55 -5.57 15.32
N SER A 221 23.94 -4.37 14.89
CA SER A 221 23.84 -3.11 15.65
C SER A 221 22.87 -2.10 15.02
N ASN A 222 22.32 -2.42 13.86
CA ASN A 222 21.36 -1.58 13.15
C ASN A 222 19.92 -2.04 13.45
N PHE A 223 19.14 -1.23 14.16
CA PHE A 223 17.75 -1.58 14.52
C PHE A 223 16.83 -1.79 13.28
N ARG A 224 17.17 -1.27 12.11
CA ARG A 224 16.44 -1.57 10.88
C ARG A 224 16.54 -3.04 10.46
N ASP A 225 17.58 -3.74 10.90
CA ASP A 225 17.74 -5.17 10.61
C ASP A 225 16.73 -6.04 11.37
N LEU A 226 16.12 -5.54 12.44
CA LEU A 226 14.99 -6.20 13.09
C LEU A 226 13.77 -6.29 12.16
N GLN A 227 13.50 -5.23 11.41
CA GLN A 227 12.44 -5.22 10.39
C GLN A 227 12.74 -6.24 9.29
N ILE A 228 13.97 -6.27 8.80
CA ILE A 228 14.37 -7.21 7.75
C ILE A 228 14.31 -8.65 8.26
N TYR A 229 14.74 -8.90 9.48
CA TYR A 229 14.63 -10.22 10.11
C TYR A 229 13.17 -10.66 10.30
N PHE A 230 12.28 -9.73 10.67
CA PHE A 230 10.84 -9.99 10.75
C PHE A 230 10.27 -10.42 9.39
N TYR A 231 10.60 -9.71 8.31
CA TYR A 231 10.19 -10.09 6.96
C TYR A 231 10.79 -11.42 6.50
N LYS A 232 12.04 -11.70 6.87
CA LYS A 232 12.67 -12.99 6.55
C LYS A 232 11.88 -14.16 7.15
N GLN A 233 11.44 -14.03 8.39
CA GLN A 233 10.63 -15.06 9.03
C GLN A 233 9.26 -15.22 8.37
N LEU A 234 8.62 -14.13 7.94
CA LEU A 234 7.35 -14.19 7.20
C LEU A 234 7.53 -14.81 5.80
N LYS A 235 8.59 -14.43 5.10
CA LYS A 235 8.93 -15.01 3.80
C LYS A 235 9.17 -16.53 3.90
N ASP A 236 9.97 -16.95 4.88
CA ASP A 236 10.21 -18.37 5.14
C ASP A 236 8.92 -19.12 5.45
N TYR A 237 8.06 -18.52 6.26
CA TYR A 237 6.74 -19.09 6.57
C TYR A 237 5.88 -19.25 5.30
N ILE A 238 5.80 -18.23 4.45
CA ILE A 238 5.05 -18.29 3.19
C ILE A 238 5.59 -19.42 2.30
N ALA A 239 6.90 -19.62 2.26
CA ALA A 239 7.52 -20.69 1.49
C ALA A 239 7.14 -22.10 1.97
N THR A 240 6.68 -22.27 3.21
CA THR A 240 6.19 -23.56 3.73
C THR A 240 4.76 -23.88 3.31
N LYS A 241 4.02 -22.91 2.75
CA LYS A 241 2.62 -23.10 2.35
C LYS A 241 2.50 -23.92 1.06
N PRO A 242 1.32 -24.51 0.78
CA PRO A 242 1.01 -25.07 -0.53
C PRO A 242 1.27 -24.06 -1.65
N ALA A 243 1.68 -24.55 -2.82
CA ALA A 243 2.13 -23.70 -3.93
C ALA A 243 1.09 -22.65 -4.37
N ASP A 244 -0.20 -22.98 -4.31
CA ASP A 244 -1.31 -22.06 -4.63
C ASP A 244 -1.55 -20.98 -3.57
N GLN A 245 -0.97 -21.12 -2.38
CA GLN A 245 -1.01 -20.17 -1.29
C GLN A 245 0.30 -19.39 -1.10
N GLN A 246 1.37 -19.77 -1.81
CA GLN A 246 2.60 -19.00 -1.78
C GLN A 246 2.43 -17.66 -2.48
N ARG A 247 3.06 -16.62 -1.95
CA ARG A 247 3.01 -15.26 -2.48
C ARG A 247 4.41 -14.67 -2.56
N GLN A 248 4.64 -13.89 -3.59
CA GLN A 248 5.82 -13.03 -3.68
C GLN A 248 5.57 -11.76 -2.86
N LEU A 249 6.59 -11.32 -2.15
CA LEU A 249 6.50 -10.14 -1.30
C LEU A 249 6.93 -8.88 -2.05
N ILE A 250 6.14 -7.82 -1.85
CA ILE A 250 6.48 -6.47 -2.29
C ILE A 250 6.72 -5.62 -1.05
N PHE A 251 7.69 -4.72 -1.13
CA PHE A 251 8.02 -3.77 -0.09
C PHE A 251 8.27 -2.38 -0.67
N TRP A 252 8.00 -1.34 0.11
CA TRP A 252 8.52 -0.01 -0.18
C TRP A 252 10.04 0.02 -0.09
N ASN A 253 10.67 0.95 -0.80
CA ASN A 253 12.13 0.91 -1.01
C ASN A 253 12.98 1.19 0.23
N GLU A 254 12.40 1.65 1.33
CA GLU A 254 13.16 1.86 2.59
C GLU A 254 13.71 0.57 3.20
N VAL A 255 13.15 -0.58 2.85
CA VAL A 255 13.73 -1.88 3.26
C VAL A 255 15.17 -2.04 2.77
N LEU A 256 15.56 -1.35 1.68
CA LEU A 256 16.93 -1.33 1.18
C LEU A 256 17.94 -0.66 2.14
N HIS A 257 17.47 0.02 3.20
CA HIS A 257 18.32 0.60 4.23
C HIS A 257 18.78 -0.42 5.30
N GLY A 258 18.19 -1.61 5.33
CA GLY A 258 18.61 -2.72 6.17
C GLY A 258 19.42 -3.76 5.39
N ASN A 259 19.77 -4.86 6.06
CA ASN A 259 20.48 -5.97 5.44
C ASN A 259 19.56 -6.87 4.62
N THR A 260 19.18 -6.42 3.42
CA THR A 260 18.29 -7.16 2.52
C THR A 260 18.88 -8.45 1.95
N SER A 261 20.18 -8.71 2.12
CA SER A 261 20.82 -9.93 1.60
C SER A 261 20.17 -11.22 2.15
N ILE A 262 19.62 -11.16 3.37
CA ILE A 262 18.92 -12.30 3.97
C ILE A 262 17.53 -12.58 3.38
N LEU A 263 16.94 -11.60 2.67
CA LEU A 263 15.65 -11.77 1.99
C LEU A 263 15.78 -12.48 0.64
N GLY A 264 16.99 -12.50 0.05
CA GLY A 264 17.20 -12.97 -1.31
C GLY A 264 16.74 -11.96 -2.36
N ASN A 265 16.72 -12.36 -3.62
CA ASN A 265 16.39 -11.49 -4.75
C ASN A 265 15.00 -11.77 -5.38
N ASP A 266 14.24 -12.70 -4.81
CA ASP A 266 12.88 -13.07 -5.23
C ASP A 266 11.79 -12.22 -4.56
N ILE A 267 12.16 -11.02 -4.11
CA ILE A 267 11.25 -9.96 -3.65
C ILE A 267 11.12 -8.87 -4.71
N THR A 268 10.10 -8.04 -4.57
CA THR A 268 9.88 -6.89 -5.45
C THR A 268 9.94 -5.60 -4.64
N ILE A 269 10.66 -4.61 -5.15
CA ILE A 269 10.78 -3.29 -4.52
C ILE A 269 9.89 -2.29 -5.24
N MET A 270 8.99 -1.67 -4.49
CA MET A 270 8.18 -0.54 -4.96
C MET A 270 8.91 0.76 -4.62
N ALA A 271 9.44 1.40 -5.65
CA ALA A 271 10.34 2.53 -5.49
C ALA A 271 9.60 3.87 -5.58
N TRP A 272 9.49 4.59 -4.45
CA TRP A 272 8.77 5.86 -4.34
C TRP A 272 9.66 7.04 -3.99
N ILE A 273 10.48 6.93 -2.95
CA ILE A 273 11.40 7.99 -2.53
C ILE A 273 12.76 7.75 -3.16
N GLY A 274 13.28 8.77 -3.86
CA GLY A 274 14.51 8.56 -4.65
C GLY A 274 14.35 7.44 -5.68
N ALA A 275 13.16 7.28 -6.24
CA ALA A 275 12.68 6.10 -6.97
C ALA A 275 13.67 5.54 -8.00
N ASN A 276 14.26 6.40 -8.84
CA ASN A 276 15.20 5.95 -9.87
C ASN A 276 16.48 5.33 -9.28
N ALA A 277 17.00 5.91 -8.18
CA ALA A 277 18.20 5.38 -7.51
C ALA A 277 17.89 4.07 -6.79
N ALA A 278 16.77 4.02 -6.06
CA ALA A 278 16.32 2.83 -5.34
C ALA A 278 15.99 1.66 -6.30
N ALA A 279 15.29 1.93 -7.39
CA ALA A 279 15.00 0.92 -8.42
C ALA A 279 16.30 0.39 -9.07
N LYS A 280 17.25 1.26 -9.38
CA LYS A 280 18.56 0.85 -9.92
C LYS A 280 19.35 0.01 -8.91
N GLN A 281 19.28 0.37 -7.62
CA GLN A 281 19.91 -0.42 -6.54
C GLN A 281 19.29 -1.81 -6.45
N ALA A 282 17.95 -1.92 -6.42
CA ALA A 282 17.23 -3.19 -6.38
C ALA A 282 17.56 -4.07 -7.59
N ALA A 283 17.47 -3.51 -8.81
CA ALA A 283 17.77 -4.22 -10.04
C ALA A 283 19.21 -4.75 -10.10
N LYS A 284 20.20 -3.99 -9.60
CA LYS A 284 21.60 -4.44 -9.47
C LYS A 284 21.76 -5.62 -8.52
N GLN A 285 20.87 -5.77 -7.55
CA GLN A 285 20.83 -6.92 -6.63
C GLN A 285 20.00 -8.09 -7.19
N GLY A 286 19.49 -7.98 -8.42
CA GLY A 286 18.65 -8.99 -9.07
C GLY A 286 17.19 -9.00 -8.60
N MET A 287 16.74 -7.97 -7.89
CA MET A 287 15.36 -7.84 -7.43
C MET A 287 14.50 -7.18 -8.50
N ASN A 288 13.25 -7.62 -8.63
CA ASN A 288 12.27 -6.89 -9.43
C ASN A 288 11.96 -5.53 -8.81
N THR A 289 11.59 -4.56 -9.65
CA THR A 289 11.22 -3.22 -9.18
C THR A 289 10.01 -2.67 -9.94
N ILE A 290 9.18 -1.91 -9.22
CA ILE A 290 8.04 -1.16 -9.74
C ILE A 290 8.32 0.30 -9.42
N LEU A 291 8.30 1.16 -10.44
CA LEU A 291 8.47 2.61 -10.25
C LEU A 291 7.15 3.24 -9.82
N SER A 292 7.19 3.86 -8.65
CA SER A 292 6.06 4.58 -8.08
C SER A 292 6.52 5.93 -7.51
N PRO A 293 7.25 6.74 -8.31
CA PRO A 293 7.91 7.93 -7.81
C PRO A 293 6.94 8.93 -7.20
N GLN A 294 7.30 9.47 -6.03
CA GLN A 294 6.49 10.48 -5.37
C GLN A 294 6.18 11.66 -6.30
N ILE A 295 7.13 12.03 -7.15
CA ILE A 295 6.97 13.00 -8.22
C ILE A 295 7.26 12.27 -9.54
N PRO A 296 6.31 12.19 -10.49
CA PRO A 296 4.98 12.83 -10.50
C PRO A 296 3.81 11.89 -10.18
N TYR A 297 4.02 10.71 -9.59
CA TYR A 297 3.00 9.65 -9.52
C TYR A 297 2.20 9.60 -8.20
N TYR A 298 2.41 10.55 -7.25
CA TYR A 298 1.48 10.75 -6.14
C TYR A 298 0.37 11.70 -6.61
N ILE A 299 -0.67 11.12 -7.22
CA ILE A 299 -1.74 11.86 -7.88
C ILE A 299 -2.80 12.42 -6.91
N ASN A 300 -2.62 12.24 -5.60
CA ASN A 300 -3.40 12.91 -4.55
C ASN A 300 -2.97 14.38 -4.34
N ARG A 301 -2.11 14.92 -5.19
CA ARG A 301 -1.65 16.32 -5.16
C ARG A 301 -2.48 17.20 -6.08
N LYS A 302 -2.39 18.52 -5.87
CA LYS A 302 -3.05 19.51 -6.73
C LYS A 302 -2.59 19.36 -8.18
N GLN A 303 -3.53 19.38 -9.12
CA GLN A 303 -3.22 19.31 -10.54
C GLN A 303 -2.88 20.68 -11.13
N SER A 304 -3.30 21.77 -10.46
CA SER A 304 -3.08 23.14 -10.89
C SER A 304 -2.82 24.09 -9.72
N LYS A 305 -2.54 25.36 -10.04
CA LYS A 305 -2.40 26.45 -9.04
C LYS A 305 -3.70 27.21 -8.79
N LEU A 306 -4.83 26.71 -9.29
CA LEU A 306 -6.11 27.37 -9.10
C LEU A 306 -6.52 27.33 -7.62
N PRO A 307 -7.16 28.39 -7.08
CA PRO A 307 -7.59 28.43 -5.69
C PRO A 307 -8.75 27.45 -5.39
N THR A 308 -9.38 26.89 -6.42
CA THR A 308 -10.46 25.89 -6.35
C THR A 308 -9.96 24.47 -6.25
N GLU A 309 -8.64 24.24 -6.35
CA GLU A 309 -8.07 22.91 -6.16
C GLU A 309 -8.39 22.37 -4.76
N PRO A 310 -8.71 21.07 -4.62
CA PRO A 310 -8.96 20.48 -3.31
C PRO A 310 -7.71 20.55 -2.42
N MET A 311 -7.94 20.50 -1.11
CA MET A 311 -6.82 20.34 -0.17
C MET A 311 -6.06 19.06 -0.50
N SER A 312 -4.73 19.15 -0.46
CA SER A 312 -3.86 18.02 -0.75
C SER A 312 -2.59 18.10 0.10
N GLN A 313 -1.85 17.02 0.16
CA GLN A 313 -0.56 16.99 0.82
C GLN A 313 0.41 17.99 0.17
N GLY A 314 0.89 18.93 0.94
CA GLY A 314 1.27 20.28 0.62
C GLY A 314 2.56 20.55 -0.13
N HIS A 315 3.06 19.77 -1.07
CA HIS A 315 4.33 20.09 -1.71
C HIS A 315 4.26 20.13 -3.23
N GLY A 316 3.60 21.15 -3.76
CA GLY A 316 3.67 21.43 -5.19
C GLY A 316 2.41 21.02 -5.96
N THR A 317 2.50 21.20 -7.26
CA THR A 317 1.48 20.87 -8.23
C THR A 317 2.01 19.76 -9.11
N GLU A 318 1.30 18.64 -9.17
CA GLU A 318 1.60 17.55 -10.09
C GLU A 318 0.61 17.62 -11.25
N THR A 319 1.06 18.14 -12.37
CA THR A 319 0.20 18.34 -13.53
C THR A 319 0.02 17.05 -14.33
N VAL A 320 -1.11 16.91 -15.01
CA VAL A 320 -1.33 15.82 -15.98
C VAL A 320 -0.20 15.73 -16.99
N GLU A 321 0.34 16.89 -17.43
CA GLU A 321 1.48 16.94 -18.35
C GLU A 321 2.76 16.33 -17.72
N ALA A 322 3.03 16.57 -16.45
CA ALA A 322 4.18 15.98 -15.75
C ALA A 322 4.07 14.46 -15.66
N VAL A 323 2.87 13.95 -15.32
CA VAL A 323 2.58 12.52 -15.31
C VAL A 323 2.75 11.89 -16.69
N TYR A 324 2.18 12.51 -17.72
CA TYR A 324 2.25 12.02 -19.11
C TYR A 324 3.67 11.97 -19.67
N ASN A 325 4.48 12.99 -19.38
CA ASN A 325 5.84 13.11 -19.92
C ASN A 325 6.90 12.33 -19.12
N TYR A 326 6.53 11.72 -17.99
CA TYR A 326 7.49 10.92 -17.22
C TYR A 326 7.98 9.72 -18.03
N GLN A 327 9.30 9.51 -18.04
CA GLN A 327 9.96 8.44 -18.78
C GLN A 327 10.58 7.42 -17.81
N PRO A 328 9.88 6.32 -17.49
CA PRO A 328 10.27 5.37 -16.45
C PRO A 328 11.64 4.72 -16.67
N LEU A 329 12.02 4.47 -17.93
CA LEU A 329 13.29 3.80 -18.25
C LEU A 329 14.38 4.78 -18.74
N LYS A 330 14.19 6.09 -18.57
CA LYS A 330 15.20 7.06 -18.91
C LYS A 330 16.46 6.79 -18.08
N ASP A 331 17.60 6.72 -18.77
CA ASP A 331 18.92 6.47 -18.17
C ASP A 331 19.06 5.11 -17.42
N VAL A 332 18.21 4.14 -17.74
CA VAL A 332 18.32 2.77 -17.23
C VAL A 332 19.12 1.91 -18.20
N ASP A 333 20.20 1.31 -17.70
CA ASP A 333 21.04 0.40 -18.45
C ASP A 333 20.21 -0.77 -19.02
N ALA A 334 20.42 -1.13 -20.30
CA ALA A 334 19.64 -2.19 -20.96
C ALA A 334 19.66 -3.52 -20.20
N ALA A 335 20.78 -3.86 -19.57
CA ALA A 335 20.91 -5.08 -18.77
C ALA A 335 20.04 -5.08 -17.50
N LEU A 336 19.63 -3.92 -17.00
CA LEU A 336 18.79 -3.79 -15.81
C LEU A 336 17.30 -3.67 -16.14
N GLN A 337 16.94 -3.30 -17.37
CA GLN A 337 15.54 -3.10 -17.77
C GLN A 337 14.62 -4.32 -17.52
N PRO A 338 15.05 -5.57 -17.65
CA PRO A 338 14.20 -6.73 -17.36
C PRO A 338 13.68 -6.81 -15.92
N TYR A 339 14.35 -6.14 -14.97
CA TYR A 339 13.90 -6.08 -13.57
C TYR A 339 12.81 -5.04 -13.35
N TYR A 340 12.63 -4.07 -14.26
CA TYR A 340 11.61 -3.02 -14.16
C TYR A 340 10.28 -3.55 -14.68
N LYS A 341 9.43 -3.98 -13.76
CA LYS A 341 8.13 -4.60 -14.08
C LYS A 341 7.08 -3.61 -14.57
N GLY A 342 7.19 -2.37 -14.18
CA GLY A 342 6.30 -1.32 -14.63
C GLY A 342 6.23 -0.12 -13.71
N VAL A 343 5.07 0.52 -13.74
CA VAL A 343 4.81 1.79 -13.06
C VAL A 343 3.51 1.72 -12.27
N GLN A 344 3.42 2.53 -11.22
CA GLN A 344 2.23 2.67 -10.40
C GLN A 344 2.03 4.10 -9.95
N ALA A 345 0.79 4.59 -10.05
CA ALA A 345 0.36 5.83 -9.41
C ALA A 345 -0.17 5.52 -8.01
N ASN A 346 0.11 6.41 -7.05
CA ASN A 346 -0.35 6.28 -5.68
C ASN A 346 -1.32 7.39 -5.31
N PHE A 347 -2.37 7.01 -4.61
CA PHE A 347 -3.40 7.93 -4.13
C PHE A 347 -3.54 7.81 -2.61
N TRP A 348 -2.86 8.69 -1.90
CA TRP A 348 -2.93 8.81 -0.45
C TRP A 348 -4.11 9.70 -0.03
N THR A 349 -4.75 9.38 1.08
CA THR A 349 -6.07 9.95 1.39
C THR A 349 -6.13 10.80 2.67
N GLU A 350 -5.00 11.26 3.18
CA GLU A 350 -4.96 12.09 4.40
C GLU A 350 -5.86 13.34 4.29
N TRP A 351 -5.95 13.90 3.08
CA TRP A 351 -6.76 15.09 2.78
C TRP A 351 -7.99 14.80 1.93
N VAL A 352 -8.17 13.56 1.48
CA VAL A 352 -9.25 13.19 0.58
C VAL A 352 -10.32 12.44 1.37
N THR A 353 -11.36 13.16 1.75
CA THR A 353 -12.45 12.65 2.59
C THR A 353 -13.72 12.32 1.80
N GLU A 354 -13.78 12.74 0.53
CA GLU A 354 -14.98 12.61 -0.30
C GLU A 354 -14.67 11.91 -1.64
N PRO A 355 -15.56 10.98 -2.08
CA PRO A 355 -15.38 10.26 -3.34
C PRO A 355 -15.20 11.18 -4.56
N SER A 356 -15.91 12.32 -4.60
CA SER A 356 -15.81 13.26 -5.72
C SER A 356 -14.42 13.86 -5.90
N VAL A 357 -13.66 14.00 -4.81
CA VAL A 357 -12.26 14.47 -4.87
C VAL A 357 -11.35 13.37 -5.39
N LEU A 358 -11.57 12.12 -4.97
CA LEU A 358 -10.87 10.95 -5.50
C LEU A 358 -11.11 10.83 -7.02
N GLU A 359 -12.37 10.86 -7.45
CA GLU A 359 -12.74 10.77 -8.87
C GLU A 359 -12.10 11.90 -9.70
N TYR A 360 -12.13 13.14 -9.20
CA TYR A 360 -11.51 14.29 -9.87
C TYR A 360 -10.00 14.14 -10.05
N LEU A 361 -9.30 13.74 -9.00
CA LEU A 361 -7.83 13.64 -9.04
C LEU A 361 -7.34 12.38 -9.78
N MET A 362 -8.18 11.36 -9.92
CA MET A 362 -7.85 10.13 -10.64
C MET A 362 -8.01 10.28 -12.17
N LEU A 363 -8.87 11.19 -12.63
CA LEU A 363 -9.12 11.47 -14.06
C LEU A 363 -8.05 12.39 -14.66
#